data_0f335d9d8fe09b7e2468709b1b012f59
#
_entry.id   0f335d9d8fe09b7e2468709b1b012f59
#
_cell.length_a   1.000
_cell.length_b   1.000
_cell.length_c   1.000
_cell.angle_alpha   90.00
_cell.angle_beta   90.00
_cell.angle_gamma   90.00
#
_symmetry.space_group_name_H-M   'P 1'
#
loop_
_entity.id
_entity.type
_entity.pdbx_description
1 polymer ?
#
loop_
_entity_poly.entity_id
_entity_poly.type
_entity_poly.pdbx_seq_one_letter_code
_entity_poly.pdbx_strand_id
1 'polypeptide(L)'
;MKKCYLVIASLVLTTTLLGACGNKGNTAGKEETIAVEKTGMPIVKEKINMTMMAPGGEAEWDELASAKALAELTGINFDYITPPSTDFEAKLNLAFASGELPDVIFGAGSGLSNAKQSDYGSQGILIALEDLIDDYEPNLKKILDENPEFKKSITAPDGHIYSLPRLYPEDTSSPLYISPLWYNGEWLEKLGVTELPKNTDELYKLLKRFKEEDPNGNGKQDEIPLSDGNKLAIIRTWLLPAFGMKSLGIEEVNGKVRYAAASANYKEYLTYMNKLYSEGLLDPEVFSQSEEKYQGNTQTDKVGLFGAYASYMATGKMPEDSLSDPMFSPVTSSIQNTPLAPGHPRVTTGTFAIANKCKSPEAAIRWADYLYTEEGQDLMTKGPEGAFWKYETNDSGEKVRVYTGENKQKMEEDRGKIAMDYGLVVPGLEDDYAQSVLANVNDPDPSVWTEFRMKEINEKIMPNTEVPFPIVYMTKDEADQIAINATDIRTYVEQMEAKFITGVESLAKWDEYVSTLKSMGLNDFVSTYQNAYDRWAKTE
;
A
#
# COMPACT_ATOMS: atom_id res chain seq x y z
N MET A 1 48.03 -4.35 47.86
CA MET A 1 48.93 -3.32 48.52
C MET A 1 48.80 -2.01 47.75
N LYS A 2 48.62 -0.91 48.52
CA LYS A 2 48.65 0.54 48.19
C LYS A 2 47.37 1.05 47.47
N LYS A 3 46.48 1.59 48.24
CA LYS A 3 46.32 2.83 49.04
C LYS A 3 45.75 3.97 48.19
N CYS A 4 44.48 4.29 48.57
CA CYS A 4 43.76 5.54 48.60
C CYS A 4 44.56 6.83 48.49
N TYR A 5 43.98 7.84 47.82
CA TYR A 5 43.86 9.19 48.40
C TYR A 5 42.59 9.89 47.95
N LEU A 6 41.76 10.20 48.92
CA LEU A 6 40.63 11.12 48.90
C LEU A 6 41.21 12.55 49.01
N VAL A 7 40.74 13.49 48.23
CA VAL A 7 40.92 14.93 48.52
C VAL A 7 39.54 15.61 48.46
N ILE A 8 39.08 15.96 49.64
CA ILE A 8 37.99 16.89 49.94
C ILE A 8 38.61 18.29 49.93
N ALA A 9 37.98 19.23 49.23
CA ALA A 9 38.24 20.66 49.46
C ALA A 9 36.90 21.41 49.47
N SER A 10 36.69 22.00 50.63
CA SER A 10 35.48 22.74 51.05
C SER A 10 35.44 24.16 50.52
N LEU A 11 34.26 24.59 50.19
CA LEU A 11 33.51 25.80 50.56
C LEU A 11 34.28 27.09 50.89
N VAL A 12 34.04 28.16 50.17
CA VAL A 12 33.92 29.51 50.77
C VAL A 12 32.78 30.28 50.06
N LEU A 13 31.79 30.60 50.86
CA LEU A 13 30.67 31.50 50.58
C LEU A 13 31.16 32.95 50.78
N THR A 14 30.98 33.81 49.84
CA THR A 14 31.04 35.26 50.08
C THR A 14 29.87 35.94 49.40
N THR A 15 28.92 36.38 50.20
CA THR A 15 27.85 37.30 49.91
C THR A 15 28.39 38.73 49.77
N THR A 16 28.09 39.39 48.65
CA THR A 16 28.08 40.85 48.58
C THR A 16 26.80 41.34 47.88
N LEU A 17 25.91 41.90 48.69
CA LEU A 17 24.82 42.73 48.26
C LEU A 17 25.39 44.11 47.84
N LEU A 18 25.07 44.54 46.62
CA LEU A 18 24.98 45.96 46.30
C LEU A 18 23.97 46.15 45.18
N GLY A 19 22.89 46.82 45.47
CA GLY A 19 21.84 47.16 44.55
C GLY A 19 22.22 48.25 43.57
N ALA A 20 21.68 48.17 42.38
CA ALA A 20 21.45 49.31 41.52
C ALA A 20 20.21 49.02 40.64
N CYS A 21 19.19 49.83 40.81
CA CYS A 21 18.03 49.90 39.94
C CYS A 21 18.45 50.24 38.50
N GLY A 22 18.11 49.37 37.57
CA GLY A 22 18.19 49.63 36.16
C GLY A 22 17.04 48.86 35.47
N ASN A 23 15.97 49.57 35.24
CA ASN A 23 14.81 49.13 34.47
C ASN A 23 15.25 48.84 33.02
N LYS A 24 15.48 47.55 32.68
CA LYS A 24 15.49 47.10 31.28
C LYS A 24 14.36 46.08 31.12
N GLY A 25 13.38 46.53 30.35
CA GLY A 25 12.28 45.68 29.97
C GLY A 25 12.77 44.34 29.45
N ASN A 26 12.26 43.29 30.06
CA ASN A 26 12.34 41.95 29.57
C ASN A 26 11.43 41.88 28.32
N THR A 27 11.98 42.15 27.15
CA THR A 27 11.38 41.64 25.93
C THR A 27 11.60 40.13 25.95
N ALA A 28 10.68 39.43 26.60
CA ALA A 28 10.40 38.05 26.19
C ALA A 28 10.15 38.15 24.68
N GLY A 29 11.01 37.55 23.88
CA GLY A 29 10.81 37.47 22.45
C GLY A 29 9.42 36.88 22.26
N LYS A 30 8.51 37.66 21.67
CA LYS A 30 7.34 37.09 21.05
C LYS A 30 7.92 36.09 20.04
N GLU A 31 7.67 34.80 20.22
CA GLU A 31 7.73 33.88 19.11
C GLU A 31 6.88 34.51 18.02
N GLU A 32 7.52 34.89 16.93
CA GLU A 32 6.82 35.41 15.77
C GLU A 32 5.98 34.23 15.25
N THR A 33 4.68 34.29 15.52
CA THR A 33 3.73 33.35 14.94
C THR A 33 3.73 33.59 13.44
N ILE A 34 4.19 32.56 12.70
CA ILE A 34 4.19 32.58 11.24
C ILE A 34 2.74 32.69 10.77
N ALA A 35 2.46 33.67 9.94
CA ALA A 35 1.13 33.83 9.37
C ALA A 35 0.93 32.79 8.26
N VAL A 36 -0.02 31.90 8.47
CA VAL A 36 -0.40 30.83 7.53
C VAL A 36 -1.70 31.22 6.83
N GLU A 37 -1.67 31.24 5.51
CA GLU A 37 -2.87 31.50 4.69
C GLU A 37 -3.76 30.23 4.68
N LYS A 38 -5.01 30.38 5.12
CA LYS A 38 -5.98 29.26 5.16
C LYS A 38 -6.37 28.78 3.75
N THR A 39 -6.24 29.61 2.73
CA THR A 39 -6.57 29.31 1.33
C THR A 39 -5.59 29.97 0.38
N GLY A 40 -5.44 29.42 -0.83
CA GLY A 40 -4.56 29.97 -1.86
C GLY A 40 -3.08 29.67 -1.64
N MET A 41 -2.24 30.21 -2.53
CA MET A 41 -0.79 30.06 -2.52
C MET A 41 -0.12 31.45 -2.61
N PRO A 42 1.07 31.65 -2.02
CA PRO A 42 1.79 30.71 -1.19
C PRO A 42 1.11 30.50 0.18
N ILE A 43 1.38 29.37 0.83
CA ILE A 43 0.85 29.05 2.17
C ILE A 43 1.42 30.01 3.22
N VAL A 44 2.68 30.36 3.09
CA VAL A 44 3.39 31.32 3.92
C VAL A 44 4.08 32.35 3.04
N LYS A 45 3.99 33.63 3.43
CA LYS A 45 4.63 34.73 2.68
C LYS A 45 6.13 34.80 2.88
N GLU A 46 6.57 34.51 4.09
CA GLU A 46 7.98 34.40 4.44
C GLU A 46 8.35 32.94 4.43
N LYS A 47 9.38 32.59 3.65
CA LYS A 47 9.82 31.19 3.53
C LYS A 47 10.22 30.61 4.87
N ILE A 48 9.74 29.39 5.15
CA ILE A 48 10.06 28.64 6.36
C ILE A 48 10.73 27.33 6.01
N ASN A 49 11.53 26.81 6.95
CA ASN A 49 12.12 25.48 6.86
C ASN A 49 11.51 24.59 7.93
N MET A 50 11.19 23.36 7.52
CA MET A 50 10.77 22.26 8.39
C MET A 50 11.60 21.03 8.08
N THR A 51 11.59 20.03 8.95
CA THR A 51 12.23 18.76 8.71
C THR A 51 11.19 17.71 8.33
N MET A 52 11.47 16.90 7.29
CA MET A 52 10.60 15.81 6.84
C MET A 52 11.37 14.49 6.80
N MET A 53 10.82 13.44 7.40
CA MET A 53 11.36 12.09 7.30
C MET A 53 10.48 11.22 6.42
N ALA A 54 11.07 10.61 5.40
CA ALA A 54 10.39 9.74 4.44
C ALA A 54 11.28 8.55 4.04
N PRO A 55 10.71 7.42 3.55
CA PRO A 55 11.51 6.37 2.94
C PRO A 55 12.25 6.91 1.71
N GLY A 56 13.57 6.73 1.67
CA GLY A 56 14.42 7.17 0.57
C GLY A 56 14.48 6.16 -0.57
N GLY A 57 14.60 6.68 -1.80
CA GLY A 57 14.95 5.96 -3.01
C GLY A 57 16.40 6.20 -3.41
N GLU A 58 16.66 6.15 -4.72
CA GLU A 58 17.99 6.45 -5.29
C GLU A 58 18.26 7.96 -5.46
N ALA A 59 17.20 8.77 -5.52
CA ALA A 59 17.31 10.20 -5.73
C ALA A 59 17.38 10.98 -4.41
N GLU A 60 18.20 12.02 -4.39
CA GLU A 60 18.22 12.99 -3.29
C GLU A 60 16.98 13.91 -3.40
N TRP A 61 16.18 13.97 -2.36
CA TRP A 61 14.86 14.63 -2.40
C TRP A 61 14.93 16.15 -2.61
N ASP A 62 15.96 16.80 -2.14
CA ASP A 62 16.20 18.23 -2.40
C ASP A 62 16.54 18.55 -3.87
N GLU A 63 16.91 17.53 -4.65
CA GLU A 63 17.16 17.65 -6.08
C GLU A 63 15.92 17.36 -6.94
N LEU A 64 14.89 16.70 -6.38
CA LEU A 64 13.66 16.38 -7.11
C LEU A 64 12.94 17.65 -7.61
N ALA A 65 12.52 17.62 -8.88
CA ALA A 65 11.82 18.78 -9.47
C ALA A 65 10.46 19.04 -8.81
N SER A 66 9.75 17.98 -8.38
CA SER A 66 8.50 18.10 -7.61
C SER A 66 8.71 18.79 -6.27
N ALA A 67 9.77 18.41 -5.52
CA ALA A 67 10.10 19.01 -4.23
C ALA A 67 10.44 20.50 -4.36
N LYS A 68 11.27 20.86 -5.34
CA LYS A 68 11.64 22.26 -5.64
C LYS A 68 10.41 23.09 -6.03
N ALA A 69 9.55 22.56 -6.88
CA ALA A 69 8.34 23.24 -7.33
C ALA A 69 7.32 23.44 -6.19
N LEU A 70 7.13 22.43 -5.33
CA LEU A 70 6.29 22.52 -4.14
C LEU A 70 6.84 23.57 -3.16
N ALA A 71 8.15 23.60 -2.92
CA ALA A 71 8.77 24.58 -2.04
C ALA A 71 8.62 26.01 -2.56
N GLU A 72 8.74 26.21 -3.88
CA GLU A 72 8.53 27.54 -4.49
C GLU A 72 7.08 27.99 -4.42
N LEU A 73 6.14 27.07 -4.71
CA LEU A 73 4.71 27.34 -4.71
C LEU A 73 4.18 27.65 -3.31
N THR A 74 4.59 26.89 -2.31
CA THR A 74 4.03 26.93 -0.96
C THR A 74 4.74 27.91 -0.03
N GLY A 75 6.01 28.23 -0.31
CA GLY A 75 6.89 28.97 0.60
C GLY A 75 7.50 28.09 1.71
N ILE A 76 7.29 26.77 1.68
CA ILE A 76 7.76 25.82 2.68
C ILE A 76 8.88 24.97 2.10
N ASN A 77 10.06 25.06 2.69
CA ASN A 77 11.18 24.16 2.41
C ASN A 77 11.24 23.03 3.43
N PHE A 78 11.63 21.83 2.99
CA PHE A 78 11.93 20.73 3.90
C PHE A 78 13.41 20.37 3.86
N ASP A 79 13.99 20.20 5.04
CA ASP A 79 15.24 19.49 5.22
C ASP A 79 14.90 17.99 5.29
N TYR A 80 15.24 17.24 4.24
CA TYR A 80 14.81 15.86 4.06
C TYR A 80 15.71 14.88 4.81
N ILE A 81 15.10 13.91 5.50
CA ILE A 81 15.73 12.77 6.16
C ILE A 81 15.20 11.52 5.46
N THR A 82 15.94 10.99 4.49
CA THR A 82 15.48 9.92 3.59
C THR A 82 16.37 8.68 3.69
N PRO A 83 16.30 7.93 4.81
CA PRO A 83 17.03 6.66 4.91
C PRO A 83 16.51 5.67 3.84
N PRO A 84 17.33 4.71 3.38
CA PRO A 84 16.89 3.67 2.46
C PRO A 84 15.57 3.03 2.92
N SER A 85 14.66 2.73 2.00
CA SER A 85 13.33 2.17 2.32
C SER A 85 13.41 0.91 3.17
N THR A 86 14.46 0.08 2.99
CA THR A 86 14.73 -1.12 3.82
C THR A 86 15.05 -0.81 5.27
N ASP A 87 15.61 0.36 5.56
CA ASP A 87 16.06 0.78 6.89
C ASP A 87 15.09 1.78 7.54
N PHE A 88 14.14 2.30 6.77
CA PHE A 88 13.26 3.39 7.18
C PHE A 88 12.53 3.10 8.49
N GLU A 89 11.89 1.94 8.62
CA GLU A 89 11.14 1.59 9.83
C GLU A 89 12.05 1.55 11.07
N ALA A 90 13.24 0.99 10.96
CA ALA A 90 14.20 0.95 12.05
C ALA A 90 14.66 2.35 12.45
N LYS A 91 14.91 3.24 11.48
CA LYS A 91 15.29 4.63 11.72
C LYS A 91 14.16 5.44 12.33
N LEU A 92 12.93 5.26 11.87
CA LEU A 92 11.75 5.90 12.43
C LEU A 92 11.51 5.47 13.88
N ASN A 93 11.62 4.17 14.18
CA ASN A 93 11.52 3.65 15.54
C ASN A 93 12.62 4.25 16.45
N LEU A 94 13.85 4.41 15.94
CA LEU A 94 14.94 5.05 16.68
C LEU A 94 14.62 6.54 16.95
N ALA A 95 14.08 7.27 15.98
CA ALA A 95 13.68 8.67 16.16
C ALA A 95 12.61 8.81 17.24
N PHE A 96 11.61 7.93 17.26
CA PHE A 96 10.63 7.89 18.35
C PHE A 96 11.25 7.58 19.71
N ALA A 97 12.14 6.60 19.78
CA ALA A 97 12.79 6.19 21.03
C ALA A 97 13.75 7.25 21.60
N SER A 98 14.44 8.00 20.74
CA SER A 98 15.36 9.07 21.14
C SER A 98 14.68 10.41 21.39
N GLY A 99 13.47 10.62 20.89
CA GLY A 99 12.77 11.92 20.85
C GLY A 99 13.33 12.91 19.82
N GLU A 100 14.25 12.47 18.97
CA GLU A 100 14.82 13.27 17.87
C GLU A 100 13.95 13.13 16.61
N LEU A 101 12.70 13.60 16.69
CA LEU A 101 11.72 13.48 15.62
C LEU A 101 11.90 14.57 14.54
N PRO A 102 11.52 14.32 13.28
CA PRO A 102 11.29 15.37 12.30
C PRO A 102 10.03 16.18 12.66
N ASP A 103 9.79 17.31 11.99
CA ASP A 103 8.51 18.03 12.10
C ASP A 103 7.39 17.21 11.47
N VAL A 104 7.69 16.56 10.33
CA VAL A 104 6.74 15.78 9.52
C VAL A 104 7.31 14.39 9.23
N ILE A 105 6.45 13.38 9.34
CA ILE A 105 6.68 12.01 8.86
C ILE A 105 5.81 11.82 7.61
N PHE A 106 6.42 11.44 6.49
CA PHE A 106 5.78 11.41 5.17
C PHE A 106 5.97 10.04 4.49
N GLY A 107 4.93 9.54 3.83
CA GLY A 107 5.00 8.28 3.06
C GLY A 107 5.37 7.04 3.88
N ALA A 108 5.18 7.09 5.20
CA ALA A 108 5.65 6.03 6.10
C ALA A 108 4.87 4.72 5.97
N GLY A 109 3.60 4.76 5.55
CA GLY A 109 2.77 3.58 5.36
C GLY A 109 2.81 2.63 6.56
N SER A 110 3.23 1.38 6.34
CA SER A 110 3.36 0.37 7.40
C SER A 110 4.40 0.71 8.48
N GLY A 111 5.37 1.56 8.19
CA GLY A 111 6.34 2.06 9.17
C GLY A 111 5.68 2.88 10.28
N LEU A 112 4.54 3.53 9.99
CA LEU A 112 3.68 4.23 10.94
C LEU A 112 2.30 3.55 11.00
N SER A 113 2.28 2.29 11.41
CA SER A 113 1.05 1.48 11.51
C SER A 113 0.01 2.11 12.45
N ASN A 114 -1.28 1.72 12.31
CA ASN A 114 -2.37 2.21 13.15
C ASN A 114 -2.09 2.05 14.66
N ALA A 115 -1.42 0.96 15.04
CA ALA A 115 -1.01 0.73 16.43
C ALA A 115 0.02 1.77 16.90
N LYS A 116 1.01 2.10 16.06
CA LYS A 116 2.01 3.13 16.36
C LYS A 116 1.38 4.53 16.40
N GLN A 117 0.44 4.82 15.49
CA GLN A 117 -0.30 6.08 15.50
C GLN A 117 -1.08 6.26 16.80
N SER A 118 -1.82 5.23 17.24
CA SER A 118 -2.54 5.25 18.53
C SER A 118 -1.59 5.38 19.73
N ASP A 119 -0.48 4.62 19.74
CA ASP A 119 0.47 4.63 20.85
C ASP A 119 1.18 6.00 20.97
N TYR A 120 1.78 6.50 19.90
CA TYR A 120 2.52 7.76 19.92
C TYR A 120 1.59 8.98 19.98
N GLY A 121 0.38 8.89 19.43
CA GLY A 121 -0.65 9.91 19.55
C GLY A 121 -1.12 10.09 20.99
N SER A 122 -1.51 9.00 21.65
CA SER A 122 -1.96 9.04 23.06
C SER A 122 -0.88 9.51 24.04
N GLN A 123 0.40 9.36 23.69
CA GLN A 123 1.53 9.91 24.44
C GLN A 123 1.81 11.39 24.12
N GLY A 124 1.09 11.99 23.17
CA GLY A 124 1.30 13.36 22.72
C GLY A 124 2.61 13.58 21.95
N ILE A 125 3.19 12.52 21.39
CA ILE A 125 4.39 12.57 20.51
C ILE A 125 3.99 12.96 19.09
N LEU A 126 2.90 12.39 18.57
CA LEU A 126 2.17 12.88 17.40
C LEU A 126 1.04 13.78 17.85
N ILE A 127 0.77 14.85 17.13
CA ILE A 127 -0.34 15.76 17.45
C ILE A 127 -1.65 15.24 16.87
N ALA A 128 -2.76 15.54 17.55
CA ALA A 128 -4.11 15.33 17.03
C ALA A 128 -4.38 16.33 15.89
N LEU A 129 -4.95 15.86 14.80
CA LEU A 129 -5.06 16.61 13.54
C LEU A 129 -6.47 17.14 13.25
N GLU A 130 -7.51 16.68 13.93
CA GLU A 130 -8.91 17.00 13.61
C GLU A 130 -9.20 18.50 13.59
N ASP A 131 -8.71 19.25 14.57
CA ASP A 131 -8.90 20.71 14.62
C ASP A 131 -8.13 21.42 13.48
N LEU A 132 -6.95 20.89 13.12
CA LEU A 132 -6.16 21.41 12.00
C LEU A 132 -6.81 21.07 10.64
N ILE A 133 -7.40 19.88 10.52
CA ILE A 133 -8.17 19.48 9.32
C ILE A 133 -9.36 20.44 9.15
N ASP A 134 -10.12 20.67 10.23
CA ASP A 134 -11.28 21.54 10.18
C ASP A 134 -10.93 22.99 9.81
N ASP A 135 -9.79 23.47 10.28
CA ASP A 135 -9.39 24.88 10.14
C ASP A 135 -8.54 25.16 8.88
N TYR A 136 -7.74 24.20 8.42
CA TYR A 136 -6.70 24.42 7.40
C TYR A 136 -6.71 23.44 6.23
N GLU A 137 -7.55 22.38 6.24
CA GLU A 137 -7.63 21.38 5.17
C GLU A 137 -9.00 21.35 4.46
N PRO A 138 -9.38 22.40 3.73
CA PRO A 138 -10.68 22.46 3.09
C PRO A 138 -10.92 21.35 2.05
N ASN A 139 -9.85 20.85 1.38
CA ASN A 139 -9.95 19.78 0.38
C ASN A 139 -10.19 18.41 1.06
N LEU A 140 -9.35 18.03 2.01
CA LEU A 140 -9.54 16.78 2.74
C LEU A 140 -10.83 16.80 3.57
N LYS A 141 -11.12 17.92 4.26
CA LYS A 141 -12.35 18.06 5.03
C LYS A 141 -13.60 17.78 4.18
N LYS A 142 -13.67 18.37 2.98
CA LYS A 142 -14.79 18.12 2.06
C LYS A 142 -14.94 16.65 1.74
N ILE A 143 -13.84 15.93 1.45
CA ILE A 143 -13.87 14.51 1.14
C ILE A 143 -14.36 13.70 2.34
N LEU A 144 -13.90 14.01 3.55
CA LEU A 144 -14.31 13.32 4.78
C LEU A 144 -15.78 13.59 5.14
N ASP A 145 -16.27 14.81 4.92
CA ASP A 145 -17.67 15.17 5.17
C ASP A 145 -18.63 14.47 4.18
N GLU A 146 -18.19 14.26 2.94
CA GLU A 146 -18.93 13.52 1.91
C GLU A 146 -18.86 11.99 2.11
N ASN A 147 -17.83 11.48 2.81
CA ASN A 147 -17.58 10.05 3.03
C ASN A 147 -17.25 9.77 4.50
N PRO A 148 -18.26 9.68 5.38
CA PRO A 148 -18.04 9.48 6.83
C PRO A 148 -17.24 8.21 7.18
N GLU A 149 -17.31 7.17 6.34
CA GLU A 149 -16.55 5.93 6.52
C GLU A 149 -15.03 6.15 6.40
N PHE A 150 -14.58 7.13 5.63
CA PHE A 150 -13.16 7.51 5.58
C PHE A 150 -12.70 8.10 6.91
N LYS A 151 -13.50 9.03 7.47
CA LYS A 151 -13.21 9.62 8.77
C LYS A 151 -13.14 8.55 9.86
N LYS A 152 -14.09 7.63 9.87
CA LYS A 152 -14.12 6.49 10.79
C LYS A 152 -12.87 5.62 10.66
N SER A 153 -12.39 5.39 9.44
CA SER A 153 -11.21 4.54 9.16
C SER A 153 -9.88 5.17 9.55
N ILE A 154 -9.83 6.48 9.80
CA ILE A 154 -8.62 7.20 10.23
C ILE A 154 -8.67 7.68 11.68
N THR A 155 -9.78 7.45 12.39
CA THR A 155 -9.95 7.86 13.78
C THR A 155 -9.48 6.76 14.74
N ALA A 156 -8.55 7.11 15.62
CA ALA A 156 -8.02 6.23 16.65
C ALA A 156 -9.05 5.96 17.77
N PRO A 157 -8.84 4.93 18.65
CA PRO A 157 -9.79 4.57 19.71
C PRO A 157 -10.07 5.65 20.75
N ASP A 158 -9.20 6.62 20.90
CA ASP A 158 -9.35 7.79 21.78
C ASP A 158 -10.12 8.96 21.13
N GLY A 159 -10.55 8.80 19.88
CA GLY A 159 -11.34 9.77 19.14
C GLY A 159 -10.53 10.76 18.31
N HIS A 160 -9.20 10.64 18.29
CA HIS A 160 -8.30 11.54 17.58
C HIS A 160 -7.83 10.98 16.23
N ILE A 161 -7.41 11.88 15.34
CA ILE A 161 -6.76 11.55 14.06
C ILE A 161 -5.28 11.91 14.18
N TYR A 162 -4.37 10.94 13.97
CA TYR A 162 -2.93 11.15 14.14
C TYR A 162 -2.13 11.07 12.84
N SER A 163 -2.78 10.69 11.74
CA SER A 163 -2.18 10.74 10.40
C SER A 163 -3.21 10.99 9.33
N LEU A 164 -2.79 11.65 8.26
CA LEU A 164 -3.59 11.81 7.06
C LEU A 164 -3.52 10.57 6.19
N PRO A 165 -4.58 10.25 5.43
CA PRO A 165 -4.68 9.06 4.61
C PRO A 165 -4.30 9.30 3.13
N ARG A 166 -4.06 8.21 2.40
CA ARG A 166 -4.36 8.10 0.98
C ARG A 166 -5.78 7.58 0.84
N LEU A 167 -6.59 8.23 0.02
CA LEU A 167 -8.00 7.90 -0.19
C LEU A 167 -8.23 7.41 -1.63
N TYR A 168 -9.15 6.45 -1.78
CA TYR A 168 -9.50 5.83 -3.05
C TYR A 168 -11.01 5.96 -3.27
N PRO A 169 -11.48 6.80 -4.19
CA PRO A 169 -12.90 6.95 -4.53
C PRO A 169 -13.56 5.65 -5.02
N GLU A 170 -14.89 5.59 -5.06
CA GLU A 170 -15.64 4.37 -5.43
C GLU A 170 -15.41 3.91 -6.86
N ASP A 171 -15.25 4.84 -7.75
CA ASP A 171 -14.99 4.63 -9.17
C ASP A 171 -13.51 4.29 -9.47
N THR A 172 -12.60 4.61 -8.53
CA THR A 172 -11.26 4.10 -8.63
C THR A 172 -11.24 2.64 -8.21
N SER A 173 -10.69 1.82 -9.05
CA SER A 173 -10.55 0.40 -8.82
C SER A 173 -9.61 0.12 -7.65
N SER A 174 -10.13 0.20 -6.44
CA SER A 174 -9.40 -0.22 -5.25
C SER A 174 -8.79 -1.64 -5.37
N PRO A 175 -9.33 -2.57 -6.18
CA PRO A 175 -8.66 -3.80 -6.58
C PRO A 175 -7.40 -3.63 -7.42
N LEU A 176 -7.09 -2.42 -7.91
CA LEU A 176 -5.86 -2.17 -8.69
C LEU A 176 -4.56 -2.50 -7.94
N TYR A 177 -4.60 -2.43 -6.60
CA TYR A 177 -3.44 -2.77 -5.76
C TYR A 177 -3.23 -4.26 -5.56
N ILE A 178 -4.20 -5.09 -5.96
CA ILE A 178 -4.05 -6.54 -5.94
C ILE A 178 -3.73 -6.97 -7.37
N SER A 179 -2.51 -7.46 -7.60
CA SER A 179 -2.14 -7.99 -8.92
C SER A 179 -3.15 -9.05 -9.35
N PRO A 180 -3.84 -8.88 -10.49
CA PRO A 180 -4.77 -9.88 -10.99
C PRO A 180 -4.06 -11.10 -11.58
N LEU A 181 -4.86 -12.14 -11.87
CA LEU A 181 -4.47 -13.20 -12.79
C LEU A 181 -4.92 -12.86 -14.21
N TRP A 182 -4.08 -13.19 -15.18
CA TRP A 182 -4.31 -12.95 -16.60
C TRP A 182 -4.24 -14.25 -17.36
N TYR A 183 -5.20 -14.49 -18.24
CA TYR A 183 -5.10 -15.58 -19.19
C TYR A 183 -4.22 -15.19 -20.36
N ASN A 184 -3.44 -16.14 -20.87
CA ASN A 184 -2.77 -16.00 -22.15
C ASN A 184 -3.81 -16.03 -23.28
N GLY A 185 -4.10 -14.87 -23.85
CA GLY A 185 -5.15 -14.72 -24.86
C GLY A 185 -4.87 -15.50 -26.14
N GLU A 186 -3.60 -15.62 -26.56
CA GLU A 186 -3.20 -16.41 -27.71
C GLU A 186 -3.48 -17.90 -27.51
N TRP A 187 -3.27 -18.42 -26.30
CA TRP A 187 -3.61 -19.81 -25.95
C TRP A 187 -5.13 -20.04 -25.98
N LEU A 188 -5.90 -19.10 -25.48
CA LEU A 188 -7.37 -19.19 -25.53
C LEU A 188 -7.86 -19.22 -26.98
N GLU A 189 -7.32 -18.36 -27.86
CA GLU A 189 -7.68 -18.31 -29.28
C GLU A 189 -7.32 -19.62 -29.98
N LYS A 190 -6.08 -20.10 -29.86
CA LYS A 190 -5.62 -21.36 -30.45
C LYS A 190 -6.44 -22.57 -30.01
N LEU A 191 -6.88 -22.58 -28.78
CA LEU A 191 -7.74 -23.64 -28.23
C LEU A 191 -9.23 -23.41 -28.53
N GLY A 192 -9.62 -22.31 -29.17
CA GLY A 192 -11.02 -21.98 -29.47
C GLY A 192 -11.87 -21.75 -28.21
N VAL A 193 -11.27 -21.21 -27.15
CA VAL A 193 -11.98 -20.89 -25.90
C VAL A 193 -12.64 -19.53 -26.05
N THR A 194 -13.97 -19.49 -26.09
CA THR A 194 -14.77 -18.27 -26.24
C THR A 194 -15.41 -17.80 -24.95
N GLU A 195 -15.52 -18.66 -23.94
CA GLU A 195 -16.04 -18.32 -22.61
C GLU A 195 -15.01 -18.70 -21.54
N LEU A 196 -14.74 -17.78 -20.62
CA LEU A 196 -13.85 -18.04 -19.49
C LEU A 196 -14.54 -18.92 -18.44
N PRO A 197 -13.77 -19.68 -17.65
CA PRO A 197 -14.30 -20.52 -16.58
C PRO A 197 -15.13 -19.73 -15.58
N LYS A 198 -16.28 -20.25 -15.17
CA LYS A 198 -17.21 -19.68 -14.18
C LYS A 198 -17.12 -20.39 -12.82
N ASN A 199 -16.49 -21.55 -12.77
CA ASN A 199 -16.32 -22.34 -11.55
C ASN A 199 -15.00 -23.11 -11.56
N THR A 200 -14.64 -23.66 -10.40
CA THR A 200 -13.36 -24.38 -10.22
C THR A 200 -13.23 -25.64 -11.10
N ASP A 201 -14.34 -26.30 -11.46
CA ASP A 201 -14.31 -27.47 -12.35
C ASP A 201 -14.04 -27.07 -13.82
N GLU A 202 -14.59 -25.95 -14.27
CA GLU A 202 -14.31 -25.42 -15.61
C GLU A 202 -12.87 -24.90 -15.69
N LEU A 203 -12.39 -24.21 -14.63
CA LEU A 203 -11.00 -23.78 -14.53
C LEU A 203 -10.05 -24.99 -14.60
N TYR A 204 -10.30 -26.04 -13.81
CA TYR A 204 -9.51 -27.27 -13.88
C TYR A 204 -9.46 -27.85 -15.29
N LYS A 205 -10.59 -27.91 -16.00
CA LYS A 205 -10.63 -28.43 -17.38
C LYS A 205 -9.82 -27.56 -18.34
N LEU A 206 -9.88 -26.24 -18.21
CA LEU A 206 -9.07 -25.33 -19.04
C LEU A 206 -7.58 -25.50 -18.76
N LEU A 207 -7.17 -25.57 -17.50
CA LEU A 207 -5.77 -25.81 -17.14
C LEU A 207 -5.25 -27.15 -17.68
N LYS A 208 -6.09 -28.19 -17.72
CA LYS A 208 -5.72 -29.46 -18.39
C LYS A 208 -5.50 -29.28 -19.88
N ARG A 209 -6.36 -28.54 -20.56
CA ARG A 209 -6.20 -28.24 -22.00
C ARG A 209 -4.91 -27.46 -22.25
N PHE A 210 -4.57 -26.48 -21.40
CA PHE A 210 -3.30 -25.78 -21.47
C PHE A 210 -2.10 -26.73 -21.40
N LYS A 211 -2.16 -27.75 -20.54
CA LYS A 211 -1.09 -28.72 -20.40
C LYS A 211 -1.00 -29.73 -21.55
N GLU A 212 -2.15 -30.15 -22.10
CA GLU A 212 -2.25 -31.34 -22.95
C GLU A 212 -2.30 -31.04 -24.45
N GLU A 213 -2.68 -29.80 -24.87
CA GLU A 213 -3.01 -29.45 -26.25
C GLU A 213 -1.96 -28.56 -26.96
N ASP A 214 -0.74 -28.39 -26.39
CA ASP A 214 0.38 -27.61 -26.98
C ASP A 214 -0.09 -26.23 -27.51
N PRO A 215 -0.67 -25.35 -26.69
CA PRO A 215 -1.20 -24.06 -27.15
C PRO A 215 -0.10 -23.07 -27.56
N ASN A 216 1.15 -23.21 -27.09
CA ASN A 216 2.26 -22.42 -27.59
C ASN A 216 2.77 -22.90 -28.97
N GLY A 217 2.38 -24.12 -29.39
CA GLY A 217 2.63 -24.66 -30.73
C GLY A 217 4.09 -25.01 -30.99
N ASN A 218 4.89 -25.21 -29.96
CA ASN A 218 6.33 -25.49 -30.10
C ASN A 218 6.66 -26.99 -30.20
N GLY A 219 5.65 -27.87 -30.09
CA GLY A 219 5.77 -29.34 -30.18
C GLY A 219 6.45 -29.99 -28.97
N LYS A 220 6.54 -29.31 -27.83
CA LYS A 220 7.09 -29.80 -26.58
C LYS A 220 6.00 -29.79 -25.51
N GLN A 221 6.18 -30.61 -24.49
CA GLN A 221 5.34 -30.59 -23.29
C GLN A 221 6.03 -29.73 -22.21
N ASP A 222 6.09 -28.40 -22.43
CA ASP A 222 6.75 -27.47 -21.53
C ASP A 222 5.80 -26.35 -21.05
N GLU A 223 4.49 -26.55 -21.23
CA GLU A 223 3.44 -25.66 -20.77
C GLU A 223 3.32 -25.70 -19.24
N ILE A 224 3.19 -24.51 -18.67
CA ILE A 224 2.90 -24.27 -17.26
C ILE A 224 1.48 -23.68 -17.18
N PRO A 225 0.45 -24.50 -16.86
CA PRO A 225 -0.93 -24.03 -16.93
C PRO A 225 -1.25 -22.86 -15.99
N LEU A 226 -0.67 -22.86 -14.78
CA LEU A 226 -0.90 -21.84 -13.75
C LEU A 226 0.39 -21.56 -12.99
N SER A 227 0.82 -20.29 -12.94
CA SER A 227 2.00 -19.87 -12.19
C SER A 227 1.89 -18.43 -11.69
N ASP A 228 2.64 -18.09 -10.64
CA ASP A 228 2.92 -16.71 -10.23
C ASP A 228 4.36 -16.54 -9.73
N GLY A 229 4.88 -15.32 -9.81
CA GLY A 229 6.23 -14.96 -9.35
C GLY A 229 6.31 -14.69 -7.85
N ASN A 230 5.21 -14.76 -7.10
CA ASN A 230 5.15 -14.35 -5.70
C ASN A 230 4.78 -15.50 -4.74
N LYS A 231 5.42 -16.67 -4.92
CA LYS A 231 5.27 -17.83 -4.02
C LYS A 231 3.82 -18.17 -3.72
N LEU A 232 3.00 -18.30 -4.73
CA LEU A 232 1.56 -18.58 -4.67
C LEU A 232 0.69 -17.40 -4.18
N ALA A 233 1.23 -16.27 -3.79
CA ALA A 233 0.44 -15.23 -3.13
C ALA A 233 -0.64 -14.63 -4.04
N ILE A 234 -0.36 -14.42 -5.32
CA ILE A 234 -1.33 -13.89 -6.28
C ILE A 234 -2.41 -14.93 -6.57
N ILE A 235 -2.01 -16.16 -6.89
CA ILE A 235 -2.95 -17.28 -7.13
C ILE A 235 -3.86 -17.49 -5.93
N ARG A 236 -3.29 -17.49 -4.72
CA ARG A 236 -4.05 -17.62 -3.47
C ARG A 236 -5.11 -16.53 -3.35
N THR A 237 -4.74 -15.27 -3.58
CA THR A 237 -5.64 -14.13 -3.47
C THR A 237 -6.89 -14.30 -4.36
N TRP A 238 -6.74 -14.87 -5.54
CA TRP A 238 -7.83 -15.01 -6.50
C TRP A 238 -8.57 -16.37 -6.43
N LEU A 239 -7.98 -17.39 -5.83
CA LEU A 239 -8.63 -18.70 -5.71
C LEU A 239 -9.23 -18.99 -4.33
N LEU A 240 -8.75 -18.37 -3.24
CA LEU A 240 -9.39 -18.47 -1.92
C LEU A 240 -10.88 -18.05 -1.96
N PRO A 241 -11.26 -16.98 -2.68
CA PRO A 241 -12.65 -16.54 -2.73
C PRO A 241 -13.61 -17.56 -3.31
N ALA A 242 -13.16 -18.42 -4.23
CA ALA A 242 -13.97 -19.54 -4.72
C ALA A 242 -14.39 -20.52 -3.62
N PHE A 243 -13.75 -20.46 -2.46
CA PHE A 243 -14.05 -21.28 -1.28
C PHE A 243 -14.64 -20.44 -0.13
N GLY A 244 -15.14 -19.23 -0.43
CA GLY A 244 -15.83 -18.38 0.55
C GLY A 244 -14.91 -17.74 1.59
N MET A 245 -13.65 -17.45 1.21
CA MET A 245 -12.68 -16.74 2.03
C MET A 245 -12.17 -15.52 1.29
N LYS A 246 -12.09 -14.39 1.98
CA LYS A 246 -11.62 -13.10 1.41
C LYS A 246 -10.12 -12.86 1.65
N SER A 247 -9.51 -13.59 2.58
CA SER A 247 -8.08 -13.51 2.90
C SER A 247 -7.59 -14.84 3.47
N LEU A 248 -6.26 -14.99 3.60
CA LEU A 248 -5.67 -16.11 4.32
C LEU A 248 -5.73 -15.92 5.85
N GLY A 249 -5.80 -14.68 6.30
CA GLY A 249 -5.70 -14.26 7.71
C GLY A 249 -7.04 -13.95 8.35
N ILE A 250 -7.07 -12.79 9.00
CA ILE A 250 -8.28 -12.25 9.64
C ILE A 250 -9.26 -11.78 8.57
N GLU A 251 -10.50 -12.15 8.75
CA GLU A 251 -11.62 -11.64 7.97
C GLU A 251 -12.88 -11.52 8.84
N GLU A 252 -13.76 -10.63 8.43
CA GLU A 252 -15.08 -10.45 9.03
C GLU A 252 -16.15 -11.11 8.16
N VAL A 253 -17.07 -11.84 8.79
CA VAL A 253 -18.23 -12.44 8.15
C VAL A 253 -19.45 -12.28 9.05
N ASN A 254 -20.42 -11.47 8.64
CA ASN A 254 -21.67 -11.21 9.36
C ASN A 254 -21.45 -10.76 10.83
N GLY A 255 -20.55 -9.81 11.05
CA GLY A 255 -20.22 -9.26 12.37
C GLY A 255 -19.29 -10.13 13.21
N LYS A 256 -18.79 -11.25 12.67
CA LYS A 256 -17.88 -12.15 13.37
C LYS A 256 -16.52 -12.19 12.70
N VAL A 257 -15.52 -12.01 13.51
CA VAL A 257 -14.12 -12.14 13.12
C VAL A 257 -13.72 -13.61 13.16
N ARG A 258 -13.05 -14.06 12.11
CA ARG A 258 -12.45 -15.40 12.04
C ARG A 258 -11.06 -15.36 11.42
N TYR A 259 -10.28 -16.40 11.64
CA TYR A 259 -9.03 -16.65 10.95
C TYR A 259 -9.30 -17.66 9.81
N ALA A 260 -9.27 -17.20 8.58
CA ALA A 260 -9.73 -17.97 7.42
C ALA A 260 -8.95 -19.29 7.24
N ALA A 261 -7.64 -19.28 7.45
CA ALA A 261 -6.79 -20.46 7.34
C ALA A 261 -7.06 -21.56 8.39
N ALA A 262 -7.90 -21.30 9.41
CA ALA A 262 -8.34 -22.32 10.36
C ALA A 262 -9.74 -22.87 10.06
N SER A 263 -10.38 -22.43 8.98
CA SER A 263 -11.74 -22.81 8.59
C SER A 263 -11.78 -24.11 7.78
N ALA A 264 -12.92 -24.81 7.82
CA ALA A 264 -13.15 -25.98 6.98
C ALA A 264 -13.04 -25.65 5.47
N ASN A 265 -13.41 -24.44 5.08
CA ASN A 265 -13.32 -23.94 3.72
C ASN A 265 -11.87 -23.92 3.21
N TYR A 266 -10.92 -23.60 4.08
CA TYR A 266 -9.51 -23.62 3.74
C TYR A 266 -8.99 -25.05 3.45
N LYS A 267 -9.51 -26.05 4.14
CA LYS A 267 -9.21 -27.46 3.82
C LYS A 267 -9.67 -27.83 2.40
N GLU A 268 -10.84 -27.38 1.98
CA GLU A 268 -11.35 -27.61 0.62
C GLU A 268 -10.49 -26.89 -0.43
N TYR A 269 -10.07 -25.66 -0.17
CA TYR A 269 -9.11 -24.93 -1.00
C TYR A 269 -7.79 -25.71 -1.14
N LEU A 270 -7.21 -26.14 -0.03
CA LEU A 270 -5.97 -26.93 -0.03
C LEU A 270 -6.13 -28.27 -0.80
N THR A 271 -7.30 -28.90 -0.69
CA THR A 271 -7.61 -30.13 -1.44
C THR A 271 -7.61 -29.86 -2.95
N TYR A 272 -8.22 -28.77 -3.37
CA TYR A 272 -8.23 -28.33 -4.77
C TYR A 272 -6.82 -28.00 -5.27
N MET A 273 -6.06 -27.21 -4.51
CA MET A 273 -4.70 -26.83 -4.89
C MET A 273 -3.73 -28.01 -4.93
N ASN A 274 -3.86 -28.97 -4.00
CA ASN A 274 -3.10 -30.23 -4.03
C ASN A 274 -3.41 -31.05 -5.28
N LYS A 275 -4.69 -31.10 -5.69
CA LYS A 275 -5.08 -31.74 -6.95
C LYS A 275 -4.41 -31.07 -8.15
N LEU A 276 -4.45 -29.73 -8.24
CA LEU A 276 -3.78 -28.99 -9.32
C LEU A 276 -2.26 -29.28 -9.34
N TYR A 277 -1.63 -29.22 -8.17
CA TYR A 277 -0.18 -29.48 -8.06
C TYR A 277 0.18 -30.91 -8.45
N SER A 278 -0.52 -31.91 -7.90
CA SER A 278 -0.23 -33.33 -8.15
C SER A 278 -0.42 -33.76 -9.60
N GLU A 279 -1.32 -33.06 -10.32
CA GLU A 279 -1.54 -33.28 -11.75
C GLU A 279 -0.66 -32.40 -12.65
N GLY A 280 0.23 -31.57 -12.06
CA GLY A 280 1.12 -30.64 -12.78
C GLY A 280 0.36 -29.55 -13.53
N LEU A 281 -0.77 -29.10 -12.98
CA LEU A 281 -1.55 -27.97 -13.46
C LEU A 281 -1.17 -26.66 -12.74
N LEU A 282 -0.55 -26.76 -11.58
CA LEU A 282 0.14 -25.69 -10.89
C LEU A 282 1.63 -25.86 -11.07
N ASP A 283 2.34 -24.77 -11.32
CA ASP A 283 3.79 -24.73 -11.46
C ASP A 283 4.49 -25.49 -10.31
N PRO A 284 5.28 -26.52 -10.58
CA PRO A 284 5.95 -27.29 -9.54
C PRO A 284 6.96 -26.45 -8.74
N GLU A 285 7.42 -25.35 -9.28
CA GLU A 285 8.38 -24.45 -8.65
C GLU A 285 7.75 -23.19 -8.05
N VAL A 286 6.43 -23.08 -8.02
CA VAL A 286 5.67 -21.90 -7.55
C VAL A 286 6.10 -21.38 -6.16
N PHE A 287 6.58 -22.28 -5.27
CA PHE A 287 7.06 -21.90 -3.94
C PHE A 287 8.55 -21.53 -3.88
N SER A 288 9.32 -21.78 -4.94
CA SER A 288 10.79 -21.71 -4.90
C SER A 288 11.42 -20.95 -6.07
N GLN A 289 10.67 -20.71 -7.15
CA GLN A 289 11.20 -20.01 -8.30
C GLN A 289 11.55 -18.54 -7.99
N SER A 290 12.56 -18.02 -8.67
CA SER A 290 12.86 -16.59 -8.63
C SER A 290 11.95 -15.81 -9.58
N GLU A 291 11.83 -14.50 -9.35
CA GLU A 291 11.09 -13.59 -10.22
C GLU A 291 11.63 -13.62 -11.65
N GLU A 292 12.96 -13.66 -11.84
CA GLU A 292 13.59 -13.71 -13.16
C GLU A 292 13.23 -14.99 -13.92
N LYS A 293 13.13 -16.13 -13.20
CA LYS A 293 12.70 -17.40 -13.80
C LYS A 293 11.25 -17.36 -14.22
N TYR A 294 10.39 -16.84 -13.36
CA TYR A 294 8.98 -16.65 -13.65
C TYR A 294 8.78 -15.74 -14.88
N GLN A 295 9.43 -14.58 -14.92
CA GLN A 295 9.41 -13.68 -16.07
C GLN A 295 9.95 -14.34 -17.35
N GLY A 296 11.05 -15.10 -17.25
CA GLY A 296 11.58 -15.85 -18.38
C GLY A 296 10.58 -16.87 -18.96
N ASN A 297 9.78 -17.54 -18.11
CA ASN A 297 8.74 -18.46 -18.54
C ASN A 297 7.56 -17.75 -19.22
N THR A 298 7.09 -16.63 -18.66
CA THR A 298 5.99 -15.85 -19.25
C THR A 298 6.39 -15.18 -20.55
N GLN A 299 7.59 -14.59 -20.65
CA GLN A 299 8.11 -13.96 -21.86
C GLN A 299 8.43 -14.95 -23.00
N THR A 300 8.59 -16.23 -22.69
CA THR A 300 8.82 -17.29 -23.68
C THR A 300 7.58 -18.11 -24.00
N ASP A 301 6.41 -17.56 -23.74
CA ASP A 301 5.09 -18.14 -24.04
C ASP A 301 4.87 -19.54 -23.45
N LYS A 302 5.28 -19.74 -22.18
CA LYS A 302 5.13 -21.02 -21.48
C LYS A 302 4.01 -21.05 -20.45
N VAL A 303 3.41 -19.91 -20.09
CA VAL A 303 2.46 -19.81 -19.00
C VAL A 303 1.06 -19.48 -19.50
N GLY A 304 0.07 -20.27 -19.11
CA GLY A 304 -1.31 -20.12 -19.57
C GLY A 304 -2.16 -19.17 -18.73
N LEU A 305 -2.07 -19.26 -17.40
CA LEU A 305 -2.72 -18.36 -16.44
C LEU A 305 -1.66 -17.86 -15.46
N PHE A 306 -1.45 -16.56 -15.37
CA PHE A 306 -0.31 -15.97 -14.67
C PHE A 306 -0.68 -14.72 -13.88
N GLY A 307 0.03 -14.49 -12.75
CA GLY A 307 -0.17 -13.36 -11.85
C GLY A 307 0.73 -12.18 -12.20
N ALA A 308 0.17 -11.00 -12.49
CA ALA A 308 0.93 -9.78 -12.70
C ALA A 308 0.07 -8.54 -12.47
N TYR A 309 0.71 -7.39 -12.19
CA TYR A 309 0.00 -6.11 -12.15
C TYR A 309 -0.65 -5.78 -13.51
N ALA A 310 0.08 -6.01 -14.60
CA ALA A 310 -0.43 -5.92 -15.96
C ALA A 310 0.13 -7.08 -16.79
N SER A 311 -0.64 -7.64 -17.74
CA SER A 311 -0.21 -8.80 -18.52
C SER A 311 1.05 -8.50 -19.33
N TYR A 312 1.18 -7.32 -19.91
CA TYR A 312 2.37 -6.91 -20.67
C TYR A 312 3.65 -6.87 -19.82
N MET A 313 3.55 -6.57 -18.50
CA MET A 313 4.72 -6.58 -17.62
C MET A 313 5.29 -7.99 -17.42
N ALA A 314 4.43 -9.01 -17.38
CA ALA A 314 4.87 -10.38 -17.28
C ALA A 314 5.33 -10.96 -18.61
N THR A 315 4.62 -10.67 -19.71
CA THR A 315 4.90 -11.25 -21.02
C THR A 315 5.97 -10.51 -21.81
N GLY A 316 6.32 -9.27 -21.43
CA GLY A 316 7.24 -8.42 -22.16
C GLY A 316 6.68 -7.89 -23.50
N LYS A 317 5.38 -8.08 -23.75
CA LYS A 317 4.68 -7.53 -24.91
C LYS A 317 4.52 -6.02 -24.77
N MET A 318 4.12 -5.34 -25.84
CA MET A 318 3.65 -3.96 -25.73
C MET A 318 2.24 -3.92 -25.09
N PRO A 319 1.86 -2.84 -24.41
CA PRO A 319 0.51 -2.74 -23.83
C PRO A 319 -0.61 -3.00 -24.86
N GLU A 320 -0.50 -2.44 -26.05
CA GLU A 320 -1.47 -2.62 -27.13
C GLU A 320 -1.59 -4.06 -27.64
N ASP A 321 -0.51 -4.84 -27.60
CA ASP A 321 -0.50 -6.26 -27.99
C ASP A 321 -1.08 -7.17 -26.90
N SER A 322 -1.25 -6.64 -25.70
CA SER A 322 -1.73 -7.38 -24.52
C SER A 322 -3.23 -7.20 -24.24
N LEU A 323 -3.94 -6.47 -25.09
CA LEU A 323 -5.40 -6.29 -24.98
C LEU A 323 -6.18 -7.58 -25.23
N SER A 324 -5.53 -8.59 -25.79
CA SER A 324 -6.09 -9.93 -26.00
C SER A 324 -6.01 -10.84 -24.75
N ASP A 325 -5.25 -10.44 -23.73
CA ASP A 325 -5.08 -11.21 -22.51
C ASP A 325 -6.20 -10.86 -21.51
N PRO A 326 -7.29 -11.65 -21.40
CA PRO A 326 -8.38 -11.29 -20.50
C PRO A 326 -8.00 -11.52 -19.05
N MET A 327 -8.51 -10.65 -18.16
CA MET A 327 -8.37 -10.80 -16.73
C MET A 327 -9.20 -11.98 -16.22
N PHE A 328 -8.66 -12.67 -15.21
CA PHE A 328 -9.38 -13.72 -14.48
C PHE A 328 -10.66 -13.15 -13.86
N SER A 329 -11.76 -13.85 -14.07
CA SER A 329 -13.02 -13.56 -13.41
C SER A 329 -13.17 -14.43 -12.17
N PRO A 330 -13.66 -13.90 -11.04
CA PRO A 330 -13.90 -14.70 -9.85
C PRO A 330 -14.77 -15.91 -10.16
N VAL A 331 -14.29 -17.09 -9.79
CA VAL A 331 -14.98 -18.35 -10.03
C VAL A 331 -15.71 -18.84 -8.78
N THR A 332 -16.78 -19.62 -8.97
CA THR A 332 -17.51 -20.29 -7.90
C THR A 332 -16.98 -21.70 -7.64
N SER A 333 -17.43 -22.33 -6.56
CA SER A 333 -17.19 -23.76 -6.29
C SER A 333 -18.45 -24.43 -5.72
N SER A 334 -18.35 -25.69 -5.37
CA SER A 334 -19.46 -26.44 -4.71
C SER A 334 -19.83 -25.88 -3.32
N ILE A 335 -18.96 -25.09 -2.69
CA ILE A 335 -19.19 -24.52 -1.35
C ILE A 335 -19.36 -23.01 -1.36
N GLN A 336 -19.08 -22.34 -2.48
CA GLN A 336 -19.29 -20.90 -2.69
C GLN A 336 -20.02 -20.69 -4.02
N ASN A 337 -21.31 -20.42 -3.94
CA ASN A 337 -22.22 -20.38 -5.10
C ASN A 337 -22.24 -19.03 -5.82
N THR A 338 -21.75 -17.98 -5.17
CA THR A 338 -21.67 -16.62 -5.75
C THR A 338 -20.21 -16.24 -5.96
N PRO A 339 -19.87 -15.60 -7.07
CA PRO A 339 -18.54 -15.08 -7.26
C PRO A 339 -18.16 -14.13 -6.12
N LEU A 340 -16.94 -14.18 -5.68
CA LEU A 340 -16.39 -13.35 -4.62
C LEU A 340 -14.99 -12.91 -5.02
N ALA A 341 -14.64 -11.65 -4.78
CA ALA A 341 -13.30 -11.11 -4.95
C ALA A 341 -12.87 -10.38 -3.66
N PRO A 342 -11.60 -10.40 -3.31
CA PRO A 342 -11.11 -9.63 -2.17
C PRO A 342 -11.10 -8.15 -2.53
N GLY A 343 -11.69 -7.33 -1.66
CA GLY A 343 -11.66 -5.87 -1.78
C GLY A 343 -10.54 -5.26 -0.96
N HIS A 344 -10.20 -4.02 -1.28
CA HIS A 344 -9.29 -3.21 -0.50
C HIS A 344 -10.09 -2.19 0.33
N PRO A 345 -9.74 -1.95 1.60
CA PRO A 345 -10.26 -0.80 2.33
C PRO A 345 -9.82 0.47 1.58
N ARG A 346 -10.75 1.28 1.14
CA ARG A 346 -10.51 2.46 0.29
C ARG A 346 -9.70 3.58 0.97
N VAL A 347 -8.89 3.21 1.96
CA VAL A 347 -8.06 4.09 2.79
C VAL A 347 -6.73 3.40 3.06
N THR A 348 -5.64 4.14 2.91
CA THR A 348 -4.32 3.77 3.46
C THR A 348 -3.92 4.83 4.48
N THR A 349 -3.61 4.42 5.70
CA THR A 349 -3.21 5.31 6.80
C THR A 349 -1.70 5.45 6.92
N GLY A 350 -1.22 6.36 7.77
CA GLY A 350 0.21 6.54 8.03
C GLY A 350 0.97 7.24 6.91
N THR A 351 0.28 7.98 6.04
CA THR A 351 0.92 8.64 4.90
C THR A 351 1.52 10.00 5.24
N PHE A 352 0.98 10.69 6.27
CA PHE A 352 1.47 11.97 6.75
C PHE A 352 1.13 12.14 8.23
N ALA A 353 2.11 12.50 9.05
CA ALA A 353 1.90 12.79 10.47
C ALA A 353 2.78 13.95 10.92
N ILE A 354 2.34 14.68 11.94
CA ILE A 354 3.04 15.85 12.49
C ILE A 354 3.49 15.53 13.91
N ALA A 355 4.78 15.73 14.19
CA ALA A 355 5.31 15.57 15.54
C ALA A 355 5.04 16.81 16.41
N ASN A 356 4.91 16.61 17.72
CA ASN A 356 4.59 17.67 18.69
C ASN A 356 5.64 18.80 18.78
N LYS A 357 6.83 18.59 18.24
CA LYS A 357 7.87 19.61 18.18
C LYS A 357 7.77 20.54 16.97
N CYS A 358 6.92 20.21 16.00
CA CYS A 358 6.68 21.08 14.85
C CYS A 358 6.19 22.46 15.31
N LYS A 359 6.90 23.51 14.89
CA LYS A 359 6.59 24.87 15.31
C LYS A 359 5.51 25.54 14.46
N SER A 360 5.20 24.94 13.31
CA SER A 360 4.24 25.47 12.35
C SER A 360 3.33 24.36 11.83
N PRO A 361 2.58 23.66 12.72
CA PRO A 361 1.73 22.56 12.32
C PRO A 361 0.63 23.00 11.33
N GLU A 362 0.15 24.25 11.42
CA GLU A 362 -0.82 24.82 10.49
C GLU A 362 -0.24 24.93 9.06
N ALA A 363 1.04 25.24 8.93
CA ALA A 363 1.71 25.28 7.62
C ALA A 363 1.93 23.85 7.07
N ALA A 364 2.33 22.91 7.94
CA ALA A 364 2.53 21.52 7.56
C ALA A 364 1.23 20.86 7.07
N ILE A 365 0.13 21.04 7.82
CA ILE A 365 -1.18 20.48 7.45
C ILE A 365 -1.72 21.09 6.16
N ARG A 366 -1.55 22.41 6.00
CA ARG A 366 -1.97 23.15 4.81
C ARG A 366 -1.21 22.73 3.56
N TRP A 367 0.09 22.38 3.72
CA TRP A 367 0.90 21.78 2.65
C TRP A 367 0.35 20.42 2.23
N ALA A 368 -0.04 19.58 3.19
CA ALA A 368 -0.61 18.27 2.91
C ALA A 368 -1.99 18.38 2.24
N ASP A 369 -2.83 19.37 2.62
CA ASP A 369 -4.14 19.60 1.99
C ASP A 369 -4.05 19.86 0.48
N TYR A 370 -2.97 20.50 0.02
CA TYR A 370 -2.76 20.72 -1.42
C TYR A 370 -2.64 19.40 -2.20
N LEU A 371 -2.15 18.35 -1.56
CA LEU A 371 -2.01 17.03 -2.18
C LEU A 371 -3.37 16.31 -2.38
N TYR A 372 -4.46 16.82 -1.82
CA TYR A 372 -5.82 16.35 -2.09
C TYR A 372 -6.49 17.10 -3.25
N THR A 373 -5.72 17.88 -4.01
CA THR A 373 -6.14 18.50 -5.27
C THR A 373 -5.49 17.79 -6.46
N GLU A 374 -6.12 17.87 -7.64
CA GLU A 374 -5.57 17.32 -8.88
C GLU A 374 -4.19 17.93 -9.20
N GLU A 375 -4.06 19.25 -9.07
CA GLU A 375 -2.81 19.95 -9.33
C GLU A 375 -1.70 19.55 -8.36
N GLY A 376 -2.05 19.33 -7.09
CA GLY A 376 -1.10 18.87 -6.07
C GLY A 376 -0.61 17.47 -6.34
N GLN A 377 -1.51 16.56 -6.71
CA GLN A 377 -1.15 15.20 -7.11
C GLN A 377 -0.27 15.20 -8.38
N ASP A 378 -0.65 15.95 -9.41
CA ASP A 378 0.14 16.07 -10.62
C ASP A 378 1.56 16.56 -10.34
N LEU A 379 1.68 17.61 -9.54
CA LEU A 379 2.99 18.17 -9.18
C LEU A 379 3.83 17.18 -8.37
N MET A 380 3.21 16.42 -7.46
CA MET A 380 3.86 15.39 -6.66
C MET A 380 4.35 14.23 -7.53
N THR A 381 3.52 13.74 -8.45
CA THR A 381 3.73 12.51 -9.22
C THR A 381 4.50 12.69 -10.52
N LYS A 382 4.40 13.86 -11.15
CA LYS A 382 4.94 14.14 -12.49
C LYS A 382 5.89 15.35 -12.50
N GLY A 383 5.94 16.11 -11.40
CA GLY A 383 6.70 17.36 -11.35
C GLY A 383 6.13 18.47 -12.25
N PRO A 384 6.79 19.63 -12.31
CA PRO A 384 6.34 20.76 -13.12
C PRO A 384 6.54 20.48 -14.63
N GLU A 385 5.73 21.16 -15.46
CA GLU A 385 5.91 21.16 -16.93
C GLU A 385 7.36 21.50 -17.29
N GLY A 386 7.94 20.74 -18.22
CA GLY A 386 9.32 20.89 -18.67
C GLY A 386 10.35 20.02 -17.93
N ALA A 387 10.02 19.47 -16.77
CA ALA A 387 10.94 18.58 -16.03
C ALA A 387 10.90 17.14 -16.56
N PHE A 388 9.70 16.59 -16.68
CA PHE A 388 9.46 15.21 -17.10
C PHE A 388 8.51 15.15 -18.30
N TRP A 389 7.58 16.10 -18.40
CA TRP A 389 6.55 16.17 -19.42
C TRP A 389 6.38 17.62 -19.93
N LYS A 390 5.77 17.75 -21.10
CA LYS A 390 5.34 19.03 -21.68
C LYS A 390 4.05 18.83 -22.45
N TYR A 391 3.34 19.92 -22.73
CA TYR A 391 2.21 19.83 -23.63
C TYR A 391 2.64 19.89 -25.09
N GLU A 392 2.06 19.01 -25.90
CA GLU A 392 2.09 19.07 -27.37
C GLU A 392 0.69 18.89 -27.95
N THR A 393 0.50 19.24 -29.23
CA THR A 393 -0.77 19.03 -29.92
C THR A 393 -0.63 17.85 -30.86
N ASN A 394 -1.50 16.83 -30.72
CA ASN A 394 -1.48 15.64 -31.58
C ASN A 394 -2.10 15.92 -32.96
N ASP A 395 -2.07 14.95 -33.87
CA ASP A 395 -2.62 15.07 -35.23
C ASP A 395 -4.15 15.28 -35.23
N SER A 396 -4.84 14.95 -34.17
CA SER A 396 -6.27 15.21 -33.96
C SER A 396 -6.56 16.62 -33.46
N GLY A 397 -5.52 17.44 -33.14
CA GLY A 397 -5.67 18.79 -32.63
C GLY A 397 -5.86 18.87 -31.12
N GLU A 398 -5.69 17.78 -30.38
CA GLU A 398 -5.83 17.71 -28.93
C GLU A 398 -4.51 18.03 -28.23
N LYS A 399 -4.61 18.73 -27.09
CA LYS A 399 -3.46 19.04 -26.24
C LYS A 399 -3.19 17.86 -25.32
N VAL A 400 -2.05 17.20 -25.49
CA VAL A 400 -1.64 16.00 -24.77
C VAL A 400 -0.34 16.25 -24.01
N ARG A 401 -0.14 15.53 -22.90
CA ARG A 401 1.13 15.53 -22.16
C ARG A 401 2.10 14.55 -22.83
N VAL A 402 3.30 15.00 -23.14
CA VAL A 402 4.32 14.19 -23.80
C VAL A 402 5.58 14.16 -22.93
N TYR A 403 6.16 12.99 -22.81
CA TYR A 403 7.43 12.78 -22.12
C TYR A 403 8.57 13.56 -22.81
N THR A 404 9.42 14.20 -22.00
CA THR A 404 10.50 15.05 -22.51
C THR A 404 11.79 14.29 -22.83
N GLY A 405 11.93 13.05 -22.37
CA GLY A 405 13.11 12.22 -22.60
C GLY A 405 13.11 11.55 -23.98
N GLU A 406 14.28 11.07 -24.41
CA GLU A 406 14.45 10.45 -25.72
C GLU A 406 14.12 8.95 -25.75
N ASN A 407 14.20 8.27 -24.59
CA ASN A 407 14.02 6.82 -24.50
C ASN A 407 12.81 6.48 -23.62
N LYS A 408 11.71 6.11 -24.27
CA LYS A 408 10.46 5.75 -23.58
C LYS A 408 10.59 4.59 -22.58
N GLN A 409 11.55 3.68 -22.77
CA GLN A 409 11.80 2.58 -21.85
C GLN A 409 12.38 3.05 -20.50
N LYS A 410 12.89 4.29 -20.45
CA LYS A 410 13.39 4.93 -19.24
C LYS A 410 12.39 5.87 -18.58
N MET A 411 11.19 5.98 -19.12
CA MET A 411 10.21 6.96 -18.65
C MET A 411 9.94 6.83 -17.13
N GLU A 412 9.72 5.60 -16.62
CA GLU A 412 9.52 5.38 -15.18
C GLU A 412 10.81 5.61 -14.37
N GLU A 413 11.98 5.24 -14.87
CA GLU A 413 13.26 5.58 -14.21
C GLU A 413 13.44 7.09 -14.10
N ASP A 414 13.11 7.83 -15.15
CA ASP A 414 13.21 9.29 -15.15
C ASP A 414 12.13 9.95 -14.28
N ARG A 415 10.92 9.37 -14.20
CA ARG A 415 9.91 9.79 -13.23
C ARG A 415 10.42 9.65 -11.79
N GLY A 416 11.11 8.58 -11.48
CA GLY A 416 11.74 8.36 -10.17
C GLY A 416 12.79 9.42 -9.77
N LYS A 417 13.34 10.18 -10.73
CA LYS A 417 14.28 11.30 -10.49
C LYS A 417 13.56 12.64 -10.33
N ILE A 418 12.23 12.66 -10.48
CA ILE A 418 11.40 13.88 -10.51
C ILE A 418 10.38 13.87 -9.37
N ALA A 419 9.74 12.73 -9.13
CA ALA A 419 8.53 12.56 -8.33
C ALA A 419 8.85 12.18 -6.87
N MET A 420 8.22 12.87 -5.91
CA MET A 420 8.36 12.55 -4.47
C MET A 420 7.57 11.31 -4.06
N ASP A 421 6.59 10.88 -4.83
CA ASP A 421 5.74 9.71 -4.52
C ASP A 421 6.32 8.40 -5.04
N TYR A 422 7.44 8.42 -5.76
CA TYR A 422 7.97 7.24 -6.43
C TYR A 422 8.23 6.08 -5.47
N GLY A 423 7.43 5.01 -5.63
CA GLY A 423 7.47 3.84 -4.73
C GLY A 423 6.84 4.05 -3.36
N LEU A 424 6.15 5.17 -3.11
CA LEU A 424 5.54 5.50 -1.82
C LEU A 424 4.02 5.65 -1.94
N VAL A 425 3.33 5.41 -0.82
CA VAL A 425 1.94 5.80 -0.64
C VAL A 425 1.91 7.12 0.12
N VAL A 426 1.58 8.19 -0.58
CA VAL A 426 1.59 9.56 -0.05
C VAL A 426 0.16 10.05 0.22
N PRO A 427 -0.05 11.07 1.07
CA PRO A 427 -1.38 11.63 1.31
C PRO A 427 -2.00 12.16 0.00
N GLY A 428 -3.30 12.04 -0.13
CA GLY A 428 -4.02 12.54 -1.30
C GLY A 428 -5.22 11.68 -1.67
N LEU A 429 -5.92 12.11 -2.70
CA LEU A 429 -6.99 11.37 -3.34
C LEU A 429 -6.42 10.67 -4.57
N GLU A 430 -6.64 9.35 -4.69
CA GLU A 430 -6.28 8.66 -5.93
C GLU A 430 -7.12 9.21 -7.06
N ASP A 431 -6.48 9.69 -8.10
CA ASP A 431 -7.13 10.11 -9.33
C ASP A 431 -7.00 8.99 -10.37
N ASP A 432 -8.06 8.80 -11.15
CA ASP A 432 -7.95 7.92 -12.30
C ASP A 432 -6.84 8.43 -13.23
N TYR A 433 -6.07 7.51 -13.76
CA TYR A 433 -4.94 7.74 -14.68
C TYR A 433 -5.29 8.54 -15.95
N ALA A 434 -6.41 9.24 -15.96
CA ALA A 434 -6.95 10.02 -17.09
C ALA A 434 -5.98 11.07 -17.67
N GLN A 435 -4.82 11.26 -17.04
CA GLN A 435 -3.82 12.23 -17.49
C GLN A 435 -2.41 11.62 -17.57
N SER A 436 -2.29 10.43 -18.13
CA SER A 436 -1.00 9.79 -18.37
C SER A 436 -0.13 10.61 -19.32
N VAL A 437 1.18 10.47 -19.16
CA VAL A 437 2.16 11.07 -20.05
C VAL A 437 2.43 10.12 -21.21
N LEU A 438 2.24 10.58 -22.45
CA LEU A 438 2.55 9.82 -23.66
C LEU A 438 4.07 9.79 -23.91
N ALA A 439 4.57 8.68 -24.46
CA ALA A 439 5.98 8.60 -24.84
C ALA A 439 6.33 9.55 -26.00
N ASN A 440 5.42 9.77 -26.93
CA ASN A 440 5.48 10.85 -27.93
C ASN A 440 4.05 11.31 -28.30
N VAL A 441 3.96 12.44 -29.00
CA VAL A 441 2.70 13.14 -29.30
C VAL A 441 1.65 12.29 -30.05
N ASN A 442 2.09 11.32 -30.85
CA ASN A 442 1.24 10.46 -31.66
C ASN A 442 1.31 8.97 -31.24
N ASP A 443 1.92 8.67 -30.10
CA ASP A 443 1.84 7.33 -29.55
C ASP A 443 0.37 6.98 -29.23
N PRO A 444 -0.01 5.71 -29.36
CA PRO A 444 -1.30 5.26 -28.84
C PRO A 444 -1.42 5.70 -27.38
N ASP A 445 -2.55 6.29 -27.08
CA ASP A 445 -2.85 6.74 -25.72
C ASP A 445 -2.64 5.58 -24.74
N PRO A 446 -1.77 5.69 -23.73
CA PRO A 446 -1.67 4.68 -22.69
C PRO A 446 -3.01 4.41 -21.99
N SER A 447 -3.98 5.33 -22.13
CA SER A 447 -5.35 5.12 -21.70
C SER A 447 -5.97 3.87 -22.32
N VAL A 448 -5.58 3.42 -23.53
CA VAL A 448 -6.15 2.21 -24.17
C VAL A 448 -5.95 0.97 -23.27
N TRP A 449 -4.74 0.82 -22.69
CA TRP A 449 -4.50 -0.25 -21.72
C TRP A 449 -5.27 0.00 -20.41
N THR A 450 -5.25 1.23 -19.93
CA THR A 450 -5.97 1.61 -18.70
C THR A 450 -7.47 1.42 -18.86
N GLU A 451 -8.04 1.84 -19.97
CA GLU A 451 -9.45 1.62 -20.31
C GLU A 451 -9.80 0.13 -20.38
N PHE A 452 -8.97 -0.67 -21.06
CA PHE A 452 -9.13 -2.12 -21.10
C PHE A 452 -9.11 -2.73 -19.69
N ARG A 453 -8.12 -2.39 -18.90
CA ARG A 453 -7.97 -2.88 -17.53
C ARG A 453 -9.14 -2.45 -16.65
N MET A 454 -9.55 -1.19 -16.72
CA MET A 454 -10.70 -0.65 -15.98
C MET A 454 -11.98 -1.35 -16.37
N LYS A 455 -12.19 -1.59 -17.67
CA LYS A 455 -13.32 -2.38 -18.13
C LYS A 455 -13.32 -3.80 -17.54
N GLU A 456 -12.20 -4.50 -17.62
CA GLU A 456 -12.05 -5.84 -17.05
C GLU A 456 -12.34 -5.87 -15.54
N ILE A 457 -11.85 -4.87 -14.80
CA ILE A 457 -12.09 -4.74 -13.37
C ILE A 457 -13.57 -4.43 -13.08
N ASN A 458 -14.15 -3.44 -13.75
CA ASN A 458 -15.51 -3.00 -13.50
C ASN A 458 -16.55 -4.06 -13.86
N GLU A 459 -16.30 -4.83 -14.92
CA GLU A 459 -17.23 -5.89 -15.35
C GLU A 459 -17.06 -7.18 -14.55
N LYS A 460 -15.84 -7.56 -14.15
CA LYS A 460 -15.54 -8.88 -13.58
C LYS A 460 -15.30 -8.86 -12.07
N ILE A 461 -14.60 -7.84 -11.56
CA ILE A 461 -14.11 -7.82 -10.18
C ILE A 461 -15.00 -7.00 -9.27
N MET A 462 -15.24 -5.73 -9.60
CA MET A 462 -15.96 -4.79 -8.74
C MET A 462 -17.34 -5.29 -8.27
N PRO A 463 -18.18 -5.92 -9.12
CA PRO A 463 -19.49 -6.40 -8.69
C PRO A 463 -19.44 -7.51 -7.62
N ASN A 464 -18.28 -8.12 -7.43
CA ASN A 464 -18.07 -9.28 -6.56
C ASN A 464 -17.14 -8.97 -5.37
N THR A 465 -16.79 -7.71 -5.18
CA THR A 465 -15.75 -7.31 -4.22
C THR A 465 -16.32 -7.18 -2.80
N GLU A 466 -15.66 -7.82 -1.85
CA GLU A 466 -15.89 -7.62 -0.41
C GLU A 466 -14.57 -7.39 0.32
N VAL A 467 -14.54 -6.36 1.19
CA VAL A 467 -13.37 -6.08 2.03
C VAL A 467 -13.22 -7.21 3.06
N PRO A 468 -12.04 -7.84 3.17
CA PRO A 468 -11.81 -8.92 4.12
C PRO A 468 -12.02 -8.48 5.57
N PHE A 469 -11.43 -7.35 5.93
CA PHE A 469 -11.53 -6.75 7.26
C PHE A 469 -11.40 -5.23 7.13
N PRO A 470 -12.22 -4.43 7.80
CA PRO A 470 -12.12 -2.97 7.75
C PRO A 470 -10.81 -2.49 8.39
N ILE A 471 -10.43 -1.24 8.13
CA ILE A 471 -9.34 -0.61 8.86
C ILE A 471 -9.81 -0.33 10.28
N VAL A 472 -9.26 -1.06 11.23
CA VAL A 472 -9.58 -0.95 12.64
C VAL A 472 -8.33 -0.55 13.41
N TYR A 473 -8.43 0.53 14.17
CA TYR A 473 -7.37 0.90 15.09
C TYR A 473 -7.43 0.05 16.37
N MET A 474 -6.28 -0.47 16.76
CA MET A 474 -6.10 -1.22 17.98
C MET A 474 -5.60 -0.32 19.10
N THR A 475 -6.02 -0.61 20.33
CA THR A 475 -5.36 -0.06 21.50
C THR A 475 -3.95 -0.64 21.61
N LYS A 476 -3.08 0.02 22.38
CA LYS A 476 -1.73 -0.50 22.64
C LYS A 476 -1.74 -1.92 23.20
N ASP A 477 -2.60 -2.19 24.19
CA ASP A 477 -2.70 -3.51 24.83
C ASP A 477 -3.14 -4.59 23.82
N GLU A 478 -4.09 -4.26 22.94
CA GLU A 478 -4.55 -5.16 21.86
C GLU A 478 -3.42 -5.43 20.85
N ALA A 479 -2.69 -4.39 20.45
CA ALA A 479 -1.58 -4.51 19.53
C ALA A 479 -0.44 -5.35 20.12
N ASP A 480 -0.07 -5.11 21.37
CA ASP A 480 0.95 -5.88 22.10
C ASP A 480 0.54 -7.36 22.23
N GLN A 481 -0.72 -7.64 22.52
CA GLN A 481 -1.25 -9.00 22.61
C GLN A 481 -1.20 -9.73 21.27
N ILE A 482 -1.54 -9.06 20.17
CA ILE A 482 -1.48 -9.64 18.82
C ILE A 482 -0.03 -9.91 18.41
N ALA A 483 0.88 -8.98 18.69
CA ALA A 483 2.28 -9.07 18.28
C ALA A 483 2.98 -10.34 18.80
N ILE A 484 2.54 -10.87 19.95
CA ILE A 484 3.13 -12.07 20.57
C ILE A 484 3.09 -13.28 19.62
N ASN A 485 1.99 -13.49 18.91
CA ASN A 485 1.73 -14.73 18.17
C ASN A 485 1.57 -14.53 16.65
N ALA A 486 1.41 -13.28 16.17
CA ALA A 486 1.07 -13.00 14.78
C ALA A 486 2.04 -13.59 13.77
N THR A 487 3.34 -13.41 14.02
CA THR A 487 4.40 -13.88 13.11
C THR A 487 4.49 -15.40 13.09
N ASP A 488 4.42 -16.03 14.25
CA ASP A 488 4.51 -17.49 14.38
C ASP A 488 3.32 -18.18 13.72
N ILE A 489 2.10 -17.68 13.99
CA ILE A 489 0.87 -18.20 13.37
C ILE A 489 0.96 -18.09 11.84
N ARG A 490 1.31 -16.91 11.32
CA ARG A 490 1.45 -16.68 9.87
C ARG A 490 2.48 -17.60 9.25
N THR A 491 3.67 -17.67 9.82
CA THR A 491 4.76 -18.51 9.32
C THR A 491 4.37 -19.99 9.31
N TYR A 492 3.70 -20.45 10.36
CA TYR A 492 3.22 -21.84 10.42
C TYR A 492 2.16 -22.12 9.35
N VAL A 493 1.22 -21.23 9.12
CA VAL A 493 0.20 -21.36 8.07
C VAL A 493 0.85 -21.43 6.69
N GLU A 494 1.76 -20.53 6.35
CA GLU A 494 2.44 -20.50 5.06
C GLU A 494 3.27 -21.78 4.82
N GLN A 495 3.97 -22.25 5.84
CA GLN A 495 4.73 -23.52 5.75
C GLN A 495 3.81 -24.72 5.56
N MET A 496 2.70 -24.77 6.27
CA MET A 496 1.76 -25.88 6.16
C MET A 496 0.97 -25.84 4.85
N GLU A 497 0.64 -24.65 4.34
CA GLU A 497 0.06 -24.48 3.00
C GLU A 497 0.94 -25.14 1.94
N ALA A 498 2.22 -24.80 1.90
CA ALA A 498 3.15 -25.37 0.94
C ALA A 498 3.25 -26.91 1.10
N LYS A 499 3.31 -27.42 2.33
CA LYS A 499 3.39 -28.87 2.59
C LYS A 499 2.12 -29.61 2.17
N PHE A 500 0.94 -29.06 2.43
CA PHE A 500 -0.33 -29.67 2.04
C PHE A 500 -0.52 -29.64 0.52
N ILE A 501 -0.22 -28.52 -0.13
CA ILE A 501 -0.35 -28.36 -1.58
C ILE A 501 0.62 -29.30 -2.31
N THR A 502 1.87 -29.39 -1.86
CA THR A 502 2.88 -30.27 -2.48
C THR A 502 2.72 -31.74 -2.11
N GLY A 503 1.85 -32.07 -1.15
CA GLY A 503 1.65 -33.43 -0.67
C GLY A 503 2.76 -33.94 0.25
N VAL A 504 3.71 -33.09 0.67
CA VAL A 504 4.73 -33.44 1.69
C VAL A 504 4.06 -33.75 3.02
N GLU A 505 2.96 -33.06 3.33
CA GLU A 505 2.11 -33.37 4.47
C GLU A 505 0.71 -33.74 3.99
N SER A 506 0.13 -34.77 4.64
CA SER A 506 -1.22 -35.25 4.29
C SER A 506 -2.31 -34.36 4.90
N LEU A 507 -3.34 -34.02 4.11
CA LEU A 507 -4.57 -33.35 4.59
C LEU A 507 -5.35 -34.16 5.63
N ALA A 508 -5.03 -35.44 5.83
CA ALA A 508 -5.54 -36.20 6.97
C ALA A 508 -5.08 -35.67 8.32
N LYS A 509 -4.00 -34.85 8.36
CA LYS A 509 -3.52 -34.17 9.57
C LYS A 509 -4.15 -32.78 9.78
N TRP A 510 -5.25 -32.49 9.11
CA TRP A 510 -5.95 -31.22 9.25
C TRP A 510 -6.30 -30.85 10.71
N ASP A 511 -6.81 -31.82 11.48
CA ASP A 511 -7.17 -31.57 12.87
C ASP A 511 -5.96 -31.28 13.76
N GLU A 512 -4.82 -31.90 13.48
CA GLU A 512 -3.54 -31.61 14.13
C GLU A 512 -3.07 -30.20 13.79
N TYR A 513 -3.15 -29.80 12.52
CA TYR A 513 -2.83 -28.44 12.07
C TYR A 513 -3.67 -27.39 12.82
N VAL A 514 -5.00 -27.53 12.86
CA VAL A 514 -5.88 -26.60 13.56
C VAL A 514 -5.61 -26.61 15.08
N SER A 515 -5.34 -27.79 15.67
CA SER A 515 -4.98 -27.89 17.08
C SER A 515 -3.67 -27.16 17.41
N THR A 516 -2.69 -27.25 16.51
CA THR A 516 -1.42 -26.52 16.65
C THR A 516 -1.63 -25.01 16.60
N LEU A 517 -2.40 -24.50 15.65
CA LEU A 517 -2.75 -23.06 15.61
C LEU A 517 -3.41 -22.59 16.92
N LYS A 518 -4.33 -23.39 17.49
CA LYS A 518 -4.96 -23.06 18.77
C LYS A 518 -3.94 -23.04 19.92
N SER A 519 -2.99 -23.97 19.94
CA SER A 519 -1.91 -23.98 20.93
C SER A 519 -0.94 -22.80 20.81
N MET A 520 -0.83 -22.23 19.61
CA MET A 520 -0.05 -21.01 19.33
C MET A 520 -0.80 -19.72 19.72
N GLY A 521 -2.00 -19.81 20.34
CA GLY A 521 -2.76 -18.65 20.79
C GLY A 521 -3.75 -18.09 19.77
N LEU A 522 -4.14 -18.86 18.74
CA LEU A 522 -5.07 -18.38 17.72
C LEU A 522 -6.41 -17.87 18.28
N ASN A 523 -6.93 -18.49 19.35
CA ASN A 523 -8.21 -18.06 19.93
C ASN A 523 -8.11 -16.66 20.54
N ASP A 524 -7.03 -16.36 21.25
CA ASP A 524 -6.78 -15.05 21.83
C ASP A 524 -6.54 -14.02 20.73
N PHE A 525 -5.80 -14.38 19.69
CA PHE A 525 -5.56 -13.58 18.51
C PHE A 525 -6.89 -13.16 17.84
N VAL A 526 -7.79 -14.10 17.56
CA VAL A 526 -9.10 -13.82 16.95
C VAL A 526 -9.99 -13.00 17.88
N SER A 527 -9.99 -13.29 19.19
CA SER A 527 -10.82 -12.54 20.15
C SER A 527 -10.37 -11.08 20.29
N THR A 528 -9.08 -10.81 20.20
CA THR A 528 -8.55 -9.44 20.21
C THR A 528 -9.02 -8.66 18.99
N TYR A 529 -8.96 -9.26 17.80
CA TYR A 529 -9.52 -8.64 16.59
C TYR A 529 -11.04 -8.44 16.67
N GLN A 530 -11.79 -9.38 17.28
CA GLN A 530 -13.23 -9.22 17.49
C GLN A 530 -13.55 -8.04 18.40
N ASN A 531 -12.81 -7.88 19.50
CA ASN A 531 -13.01 -6.75 20.41
C ASN A 531 -12.76 -5.40 19.73
N ALA A 532 -11.68 -5.32 18.95
CA ALA A 532 -11.37 -4.12 18.17
C ALA A 532 -12.44 -3.84 17.11
N TYR A 533 -12.90 -4.87 16.39
CA TYR A 533 -13.99 -4.77 15.43
C TYR A 533 -15.30 -4.30 16.09
N ASP A 534 -15.68 -4.89 17.23
CA ASP A 534 -16.91 -4.53 17.94
C ASP A 534 -16.90 -3.07 18.41
N ARG A 535 -15.75 -2.56 18.78
CA ARG A 535 -15.54 -1.14 19.09
C ARG A 535 -15.71 -0.28 17.85
N TRP A 536 -15.00 -0.60 16.80
CA TRP A 536 -15.07 0.10 15.52
C TRP A 536 -16.51 0.11 14.94
N ALA A 537 -17.23 -1.02 15.02
CA ALA A 537 -18.58 -1.12 14.51
C ALA A 537 -19.59 -0.23 15.25
N LYS A 538 -19.30 0.15 16.51
CA LYS A 538 -20.14 1.03 17.35
C LYS A 538 -19.79 2.51 17.20
N THR A 539 -18.68 2.85 16.57
CA THR A 539 -18.31 4.26 16.31
C THR A 539 -19.25 4.79 15.21
N GLU A 540 -19.93 5.91 15.47
CA GLU A 540 -20.84 6.60 14.55
C GLU A 540 -20.08 7.39 13.48
#